data_dce7b2aad8f95a11d9d904fc599ff6ec
#
_entry.id   dce7b2aad8f95a11d9d904fc599ff6ec
#
_cell.length_a   1.000
_cell.length_b   1.000
_cell.length_c   1.000
_cell.angle_alpha   90.00
_cell.angle_beta   90.00
_cell.angle_gamma   90.00
#
_symmetry.space_group_name_H-M   'P 1'
#
loop_
_entity.id
_entity.type
_entity.pdbx_description
1 polymer ?
#
loop_
_entity_poly.entity_id
_entity_poly.type
_entity_poly.pdbx_seq_one_letter_code
_entity_poly.pdbx_strand_id
1 'polypeptide(L)'
;MAGLEPRAAGGHALRLAKLEGRRWSAPRTVAEGDSFFVNWADFPALVAVTAKHLAVSWPWKRPGGTYAYDVRLAQSFDGGATWSAPLTPHRDGVATEHGFVSLAAEAGKVRAVWLDGRNAASAPKTPEGEAEEGTFDMTLRTALVDAQGGLSDERELDARTCECCQTALVETARGALVAWRDRSADEVRDMHLARRDGDRWSDPYLLHPDGWKIAGCPVNGPALDAIGDRVAVAWFTGVADTPRVFAAMSADGGASFGEPARVDDGAPKGRVDVTLLADGAALVLWLEEGEKEALVRLRRIGRDGAAGEAATIARTSGARASGFPRMARSGGRLVLAWTEAGKPSRIRAAELKLK
;
A
#
# COMPACT_ATOMS: atom_id res chain seq x y z
N MET A 1 7.22 0.91 -12.90
CA MET A 1 5.77 0.71 -12.65
C MET A 1 5.44 -0.74 -12.93
N ALA A 2 4.70 -1.38 -12.03
CA ALA A 2 4.18 -2.72 -12.24
C ALA A 2 2.63 -2.66 -12.29
N GLY A 3 2.01 -3.56 -13.06
CA GLY A 3 0.56 -3.61 -13.20
C GLY A 3 0.09 -4.93 -13.81
N LEU A 4 -1.16 -5.29 -13.56
CA LEU A 4 -1.80 -6.50 -14.09
C LEU A 4 -2.50 -6.19 -15.41
N GLU A 5 -2.31 -7.07 -16.39
CA GLU A 5 -2.96 -7.02 -17.69
C GLU A 5 -3.67 -8.35 -17.98
N PRO A 6 -4.91 -8.34 -18.53
CA PRO A 6 -5.55 -9.57 -18.98
C PRO A 6 -4.79 -10.15 -20.18
N ARG A 7 -4.71 -11.48 -20.26
CA ARG A 7 -4.09 -12.23 -21.37
C ARG A 7 -5.14 -12.68 -22.38
N ALA A 8 -4.79 -12.70 -23.65
CA ALA A 8 -5.66 -13.21 -24.70
C ALA A 8 -5.99 -14.71 -24.53
N ALA A 9 -5.06 -15.48 -23.93
CA ALA A 9 -5.24 -16.90 -23.63
C ALA A 9 -5.99 -17.18 -22.32
N GLY A 10 -6.52 -16.15 -21.65
CA GLY A 10 -7.11 -16.23 -20.31
C GLY A 10 -6.09 -15.88 -19.21
N GLY A 11 -6.62 -15.63 -18.01
CA GLY A 11 -5.81 -15.21 -16.86
C GLY A 11 -5.17 -13.83 -17.02
N HIS A 12 -4.10 -13.57 -16.27
CA HIS A 12 -3.43 -12.27 -16.22
C HIS A 12 -1.92 -12.40 -16.31
N ALA A 13 -1.27 -11.30 -16.65
CA ALA A 13 0.17 -11.13 -16.57
C ALA A 13 0.51 -9.90 -15.73
N LEU A 14 1.46 -10.06 -14.82
CA LEU A 14 2.09 -8.95 -14.11
C LEU A 14 3.19 -8.38 -14.99
N ARG A 15 3.07 -7.12 -15.38
CA ARG A 15 3.99 -6.41 -16.27
C ARG A 15 4.79 -5.37 -15.51
N LEU A 16 6.05 -5.22 -15.88
CA LEU A 16 6.92 -4.14 -15.42
C LEU A 16 7.35 -3.27 -16.60
N ALA A 17 7.16 -1.96 -16.49
CA ALA A 17 7.73 -0.96 -17.41
C ALA A 17 8.59 0.04 -16.63
N LYS A 18 9.68 0.49 -17.22
CA LYS A 18 10.58 1.50 -16.67
C LYS A 18 10.42 2.83 -17.40
N LEU A 19 10.54 3.91 -16.66
CA LEU A 19 10.64 5.25 -17.24
C LEU A 19 12.11 5.55 -17.51
N GLU A 20 12.49 5.54 -18.78
CA GLU A 20 13.83 5.83 -19.28
C GLU A 20 13.84 7.23 -19.93
N GLY A 21 14.43 8.19 -19.23
CA GLY A 21 14.30 9.59 -19.63
C GLY A 21 12.84 10.06 -19.52
N ARG A 22 12.16 10.22 -20.66
CA ARG A 22 10.74 10.63 -20.76
C ARG A 22 9.87 9.57 -21.47
N ARG A 23 10.39 8.37 -21.68
CA ARG A 23 9.69 7.30 -22.39
C ARG A 23 9.60 6.07 -21.51
N TRP A 24 8.46 5.40 -21.54
CA TRP A 24 8.29 4.11 -20.94
C TRP A 24 8.93 3.04 -21.83
N SER A 25 9.68 2.13 -21.24
CA SER A 25 10.17 0.93 -21.91
C SER A 25 9.00 0.06 -22.36
N ALA A 26 9.22 -0.85 -23.29
CA ALA A 26 8.29 -1.94 -23.53
C ALA A 26 8.06 -2.71 -22.21
N PRO A 27 6.81 -3.07 -21.87
CA PRO A 27 6.52 -3.82 -20.66
C PRO A 27 7.11 -5.23 -20.75
N ARG A 28 7.73 -5.69 -19.65
CA ARG A 28 8.26 -7.03 -19.48
C ARG A 28 7.39 -7.84 -18.54
N THR A 29 7.25 -9.14 -18.82
CA THR A 29 6.52 -10.05 -17.94
C THR A 29 7.34 -10.37 -16.71
N VAL A 30 6.73 -10.21 -15.53
CA VAL A 30 7.25 -10.65 -14.24
C VAL A 30 6.74 -12.05 -13.94
N ALA A 31 5.43 -12.23 -14.04
CA ALA A 31 4.73 -13.49 -13.84
C ALA A 31 3.47 -13.52 -14.70
N GLU A 32 2.99 -14.72 -15.03
CA GLU A 32 1.70 -14.89 -15.74
C GLU A 32 1.01 -16.18 -15.31
N GLY A 33 -0.31 -16.23 -15.41
CA GLY A 33 -1.12 -17.41 -15.07
C GLY A 33 -2.58 -17.08 -14.83
N ASP A 34 -3.32 -18.10 -14.46
CA ASP A 34 -4.78 -18.04 -14.28
C ASP A 34 -5.19 -17.82 -12.82
N SER A 35 -4.24 -17.92 -11.89
CA SER A 35 -4.49 -17.84 -10.45
C SER A 35 -4.21 -16.47 -9.83
N PHE A 36 -4.05 -15.40 -10.61
CA PHE A 36 -3.99 -14.06 -10.04
C PHE A 36 -5.30 -13.72 -9.32
N PHE A 37 -5.20 -13.25 -8.06
CA PHE A 37 -6.31 -12.59 -7.41
C PHE A 37 -6.32 -11.12 -7.82
N VAL A 38 -7.16 -10.78 -8.79
CA VAL A 38 -7.24 -9.42 -9.33
C VAL A 38 -8.28 -8.64 -8.53
N ASN A 39 -7.81 -7.73 -7.72
CA ASN A 39 -8.64 -6.89 -6.87
C ASN A 39 -8.28 -5.41 -7.09
N TRP A 40 -9.26 -4.54 -6.92
CA TRP A 40 -9.08 -3.10 -7.09
C TRP A 40 -8.34 -2.44 -5.92
N ALA A 41 -8.37 -3.08 -4.75
CA ALA A 41 -7.83 -2.58 -3.48
C ALA A 41 -6.57 -3.32 -3.04
N ASP A 42 -6.45 -4.62 -3.35
CA ASP A 42 -5.26 -5.41 -3.11
C ASP A 42 -4.51 -5.60 -4.44
N PHE A 43 -3.49 -4.83 -4.64
CA PHE A 43 -2.74 -4.70 -5.89
C PHE A 43 -1.25 -5.01 -5.67
N PRO A 44 -0.50 -5.33 -6.76
CA PRO A 44 0.93 -5.63 -6.66
C PRO A 44 1.73 -4.49 -6.03
N ALA A 45 2.64 -4.82 -5.10
CA ALA A 45 3.61 -3.89 -4.54
C ALA A 45 4.98 -4.07 -5.22
N LEU A 46 5.71 -2.96 -5.41
CA LEU A 46 7.01 -2.93 -6.05
C LEU A 46 7.97 -2.07 -5.25
N VAL A 47 9.16 -2.58 -4.97
CA VAL A 47 10.25 -1.82 -4.34
C VAL A 47 11.54 -1.96 -5.15
N ALA A 48 12.32 -0.88 -5.21
CA ALA A 48 13.68 -0.89 -5.70
C ALA A 48 14.65 -0.84 -4.50
N VAL A 49 15.33 -1.97 -4.25
CA VAL A 49 16.40 -2.04 -3.24
C VAL A 49 17.65 -1.33 -3.76
N THR A 50 17.94 -1.53 -5.04
CA THR A 50 18.94 -0.80 -5.81
C THR A 50 18.44 -0.60 -7.25
N ALA A 51 19.20 0.11 -8.08
CA ALA A 51 18.87 0.25 -9.52
C ALA A 51 18.77 -1.10 -10.25
N LYS A 52 19.43 -2.14 -9.75
CA LYS A 52 19.41 -3.51 -10.32
C LYS A 52 18.59 -4.48 -9.51
N HIS A 53 18.49 -4.30 -8.20
CA HIS A 53 17.76 -5.19 -7.31
C HIS A 53 16.35 -4.62 -7.10
N LEU A 54 15.36 -5.29 -7.68
CA LEU A 54 13.94 -4.99 -7.56
C LEU A 54 13.23 -6.17 -6.89
N ALA A 55 12.17 -5.88 -6.13
CA ALA A 55 11.25 -6.91 -5.66
C ALA A 55 9.82 -6.51 -5.95
N VAL A 56 9.00 -7.48 -6.28
CA VAL A 56 7.57 -7.28 -6.55
C VAL A 56 6.76 -8.37 -5.87
N SER A 57 5.62 -8.01 -5.29
CA SER A 57 4.65 -8.96 -4.73
C SER A 57 3.32 -8.86 -5.45
N TRP A 58 2.54 -9.94 -5.42
CA TRP A 58 1.19 -10.00 -5.96
C TRP A 58 0.36 -11.07 -5.25
N PRO A 59 -0.98 -10.88 -5.16
CA PRO A 59 -1.88 -11.89 -4.66
C PRO A 59 -2.08 -13.06 -5.64
N TRP A 60 -2.04 -14.29 -5.13
CA TRP A 60 -2.16 -15.52 -5.93
C TRP A 60 -3.17 -16.48 -5.31
N LYS A 61 -4.27 -16.75 -6.02
CA LYS A 61 -5.36 -17.62 -5.57
C LYS A 61 -4.89 -19.02 -5.22
N ARG A 62 -5.52 -19.58 -4.20
CA ARG A 62 -5.45 -20.98 -3.81
C ARG A 62 -6.84 -21.62 -3.89
N PRO A 63 -6.93 -22.97 -3.98
CA PRO A 63 -8.17 -23.67 -3.65
C PRO A 63 -8.54 -23.40 -2.19
N GLY A 64 -9.83 -23.17 -1.91
CA GLY A 64 -10.32 -22.99 -0.53
C GLY A 64 -11.27 -21.82 -0.30
N GLY A 65 -11.73 -21.17 -1.36
CA GLY A 65 -12.72 -20.10 -1.27
C GLY A 65 -12.36 -18.82 -2.04
N THR A 66 -13.25 -17.86 -2.03
CA THR A 66 -13.14 -16.61 -2.80
C THR A 66 -11.93 -15.79 -2.37
N TYR A 67 -11.65 -15.75 -1.06
CA TYR A 67 -10.55 -15.00 -0.46
C TYR A 67 -9.37 -15.88 -0.03
N ALA A 68 -9.31 -17.13 -0.51
CA ALA A 68 -8.13 -17.97 -0.31
C ALA A 68 -7.04 -17.60 -1.33
N TYR A 69 -6.08 -16.77 -0.91
CA TYR A 69 -4.93 -16.39 -1.73
C TYR A 69 -3.68 -16.13 -0.88
N ASP A 70 -2.54 -16.38 -1.49
CA ASP A 70 -1.22 -16.17 -0.88
C ASP A 70 -0.58 -14.90 -1.41
N VAL A 71 0.33 -14.32 -0.65
CA VAL A 71 1.34 -13.40 -1.16
C VAL A 71 2.37 -14.19 -1.96
N ARG A 72 2.60 -13.79 -3.20
CA ARG A 72 3.78 -14.19 -3.98
C ARG A 72 4.75 -13.03 -4.06
N LEU A 73 6.06 -13.32 -3.96
CA LEU A 73 7.13 -12.34 -4.05
C LEU A 73 8.23 -12.88 -4.96
N ALA A 74 8.69 -12.07 -5.90
CA ALA A 74 9.86 -12.38 -6.74
C ALA A 74 10.84 -11.23 -6.73
N GLN A 75 12.12 -11.57 -6.93
CA GLN A 75 13.22 -10.61 -6.96
C GLN A 75 13.92 -10.64 -8.32
N SER A 76 14.39 -9.49 -8.75
CA SER A 76 15.24 -9.31 -9.95
C SER A 76 16.55 -8.65 -9.52
N PHE A 77 17.67 -9.11 -10.07
CA PHE A 77 19.01 -8.57 -9.79
C PHE A 77 19.65 -7.91 -11.02
N ASP A 78 18.93 -7.83 -12.13
CA ASP A 78 19.35 -7.22 -13.39
C ASP A 78 18.44 -6.04 -13.83
N GLY A 79 17.73 -5.49 -12.84
CA GLY A 79 16.83 -4.37 -13.04
C GLY A 79 15.55 -4.75 -13.76
N GLY A 80 14.99 -5.94 -13.52
CA GLY A 80 13.72 -6.43 -14.06
C GLY A 80 13.84 -7.05 -15.44
N ALA A 81 15.04 -7.46 -15.88
CA ALA A 81 15.20 -8.23 -17.11
C ALA A 81 14.80 -9.70 -16.89
N THR A 82 15.23 -10.27 -15.75
CA THR A 82 14.83 -11.60 -15.29
C THR A 82 14.37 -11.57 -13.84
N TRP A 83 13.61 -12.58 -13.43
CA TRP A 83 13.00 -12.69 -12.11
C TRP A 83 13.27 -14.07 -11.51
N SER A 84 13.45 -14.12 -10.19
CA SER A 84 13.54 -15.38 -9.46
C SER A 84 12.24 -16.17 -9.55
N ALA A 85 12.28 -17.46 -9.23
CA ALA A 85 11.06 -18.18 -8.88
C ALA A 85 10.35 -17.46 -7.73
N PRO A 86 9.00 -17.35 -7.76
CA PRO A 86 8.27 -16.70 -6.71
C PRO A 86 8.32 -17.50 -5.41
N LEU A 87 8.46 -16.80 -4.28
CA LEU A 87 8.34 -17.36 -2.94
C LEU A 87 7.08 -16.82 -2.25
N THR A 88 6.70 -17.45 -1.14
CA THR A 88 5.63 -17.01 -0.24
C THR A 88 6.27 -16.60 1.09
N PRO A 89 6.13 -15.34 1.55
CA PRO A 89 6.78 -14.87 2.78
C PRO A 89 6.14 -15.40 4.07
N HIS A 90 4.92 -15.91 4.00
CA HIS A 90 4.23 -16.60 5.10
C HIS A 90 4.32 -18.12 4.97
N ARG A 91 4.30 -18.85 6.10
CA ARG A 91 4.53 -20.30 6.13
C ARG A 91 3.50 -21.07 6.96
N ASP A 92 2.33 -20.46 7.19
CA ASP A 92 1.25 -21.06 7.99
C ASP A 92 0.52 -22.20 7.26
N GLY A 93 0.50 -22.19 5.93
CA GLY A 93 -0.16 -23.19 5.10
C GLY A 93 -1.68 -23.08 5.06
N VAL A 94 -2.27 -22.08 5.70
CA VAL A 94 -3.72 -21.87 5.77
C VAL A 94 -4.25 -21.29 4.45
N ALA A 95 -5.33 -21.87 3.92
CA ALA A 95 -6.01 -21.37 2.73
C ALA A 95 -6.99 -20.26 3.12
N THR A 96 -6.46 -19.04 3.23
CA THR A 96 -7.18 -17.83 3.63
C THR A 96 -6.58 -16.60 2.97
N GLU A 97 -7.06 -15.43 3.34
CA GLU A 97 -6.58 -14.14 2.84
C GLU A 97 -5.19 -13.81 3.40
N HIS A 98 -4.22 -13.58 2.49
CA HIS A 98 -2.89 -13.05 2.77
C HIS A 98 -2.58 -11.97 1.73
N GLY A 99 -2.73 -10.70 2.10
CA GLY A 99 -2.67 -9.62 1.12
C GLY A 99 -2.35 -8.25 1.66
N PHE A 100 -2.69 -7.22 0.89
CA PHE A 100 -2.45 -5.82 1.22
C PHE A 100 -0.98 -5.52 1.54
N VAL A 101 -0.10 -6.04 0.70
CA VAL A 101 1.34 -6.08 0.92
C VAL A 101 1.99 -4.73 0.71
N SER A 102 2.88 -4.36 1.63
CA SER A 102 3.85 -3.28 1.45
C SER A 102 5.27 -3.83 1.49
N LEU A 103 6.15 -3.27 0.66
CA LEU A 103 7.55 -3.65 0.55
C LEU A 103 8.45 -2.44 0.82
N ALA A 104 9.55 -2.64 1.57
CA ALA A 104 10.62 -1.66 1.73
C ALA A 104 11.98 -2.32 1.55
N ALA A 105 12.97 -1.50 1.18
CA ALA A 105 14.36 -1.92 1.16
C ALA A 105 14.95 -1.77 2.56
N GLU A 106 15.51 -2.83 3.13
CA GLU A 106 16.14 -2.83 4.45
C GLU A 106 17.50 -3.52 4.39
N ALA A 107 18.58 -2.76 4.56
CA ALA A 107 19.96 -3.27 4.57
C ALA A 107 20.28 -4.21 3.38
N GLY A 108 19.84 -3.88 2.17
CA GLY A 108 20.05 -4.68 0.96
C GLY A 108 19.11 -5.88 0.79
N LYS A 109 18.19 -6.10 1.71
CA LYS A 109 17.11 -7.09 1.69
C LYS A 109 15.77 -6.44 1.44
N VAL A 110 14.72 -7.24 1.39
CA VAL A 110 13.34 -6.81 1.21
C VAL A 110 12.55 -7.09 2.49
N ARG A 111 12.08 -6.04 3.16
CA ARG A 111 11.08 -6.17 4.21
C ARG A 111 9.71 -6.24 3.55
N ALA A 112 8.93 -7.25 3.91
CA ALA A 112 7.53 -7.37 3.54
C ALA A 112 6.64 -7.25 4.78
N VAL A 113 5.52 -6.56 4.64
CA VAL A 113 4.43 -6.47 5.62
C VAL A 113 3.15 -6.83 4.91
N TRP A 114 2.27 -7.60 5.54
CA TRP A 114 1.00 -8.03 4.95
C TRP A 114 -0.08 -8.22 6.01
N LEU A 115 -1.33 -8.14 5.60
CA LEU A 115 -2.47 -8.61 6.38
C LEU A 115 -2.58 -10.13 6.25
N ASP A 116 -2.83 -10.82 7.35
CA ASP A 116 -2.72 -12.26 7.47
C ASP A 116 -3.94 -12.85 8.18
N GLY A 117 -4.68 -13.65 7.45
CA GLY A 117 -5.93 -14.26 7.91
C GLY A 117 -5.75 -15.66 8.51
N ARG A 118 -4.54 -16.09 8.91
CA ARG A 118 -4.29 -17.45 9.41
C ARG A 118 -5.18 -17.89 10.57
N ASN A 119 -5.73 -16.94 11.34
CA ASN A 119 -6.67 -17.22 12.42
C ASN A 119 -7.99 -17.84 11.91
N ALA A 120 -8.30 -17.70 10.62
CA ALA A 120 -9.42 -18.38 9.97
C ALA A 120 -9.34 -19.92 10.07
N ALA A 121 -8.16 -20.50 10.32
CA ALA A 121 -8.01 -21.95 10.52
C ALA A 121 -8.84 -22.47 11.70
N SER A 122 -8.97 -21.68 12.77
CA SER A 122 -9.73 -22.01 13.98
C SER A 122 -11.13 -21.42 14.04
N ALA A 123 -11.52 -20.64 13.02
CA ALA A 123 -12.84 -20.02 12.95
C ALA A 123 -13.96 -21.06 12.65
N PRO A 124 -15.19 -20.81 13.09
CA PRO A 124 -16.37 -21.53 12.61
C PRO A 124 -16.41 -21.54 11.08
N LYS A 125 -17.00 -22.60 10.52
CA LYS A 125 -17.08 -22.77 9.06
C LYS A 125 -18.51 -22.62 8.57
N THR A 126 -18.66 -21.95 7.43
CA THR A 126 -19.92 -21.92 6.69
C THR A 126 -20.24 -23.33 6.13
N PRO A 127 -21.48 -23.60 5.67
CA PRO A 127 -21.82 -24.86 5.01
C PRO A 127 -20.92 -25.19 3.81
N GLU A 128 -20.36 -24.19 3.14
CA GLU A 128 -19.44 -24.31 2.01
C GLU A 128 -18.00 -24.58 2.46
N GLY A 129 -17.71 -24.56 3.77
CA GLY A 129 -16.41 -24.84 4.36
C GLY A 129 -15.47 -23.65 4.45
N GLU A 130 -15.90 -22.46 4.10
CA GLU A 130 -15.15 -21.22 4.31
C GLU A 130 -15.20 -20.79 5.79
N ALA A 131 -14.21 -20.02 6.26
CA ALA A 131 -14.28 -19.42 7.58
C ALA A 131 -15.41 -18.39 7.61
N GLU A 132 -16.23 -18.43 8.67
CA GLU A 132 -17.31 -17.48 8.84
C GLU A 132 -16.76 -16.07 9.05
N GLU A 133 -17.09 -15.14 8.15
CA GLU A 133 -16.59 -13.79 8.15
C GLU A 133 -16.96 -13.06 9.46
N GLY A 134 -16.01 -12.33 10.04
CA GLY A 134 -16.18 -11.63 11.29
C GLY A 134 -16.00 -12.47 12.56
N THR A 135 -15.73 -13.78 12.43
CA THR A 135 -15.49 -14.68 13.58
C THR A 135 -14.01 -14.89 13.89
N PHE A 136 -13.12 -14.30 13.12
CA PHE A 136 -11.68 -14.32 13.33
C PHE A 136 -11.08 -12.94 13.06
N ASP A 137 -9.93 -12.67 13.67
CA ASP A 137 -9.22 -11.43 13.49
C ASP A 137 -8.11 -11.59 12.44
N MET A 138 -8.02 -10.63 11.51
CA MET A 138 -6.85 -10.44 10.65
C MET A 138 -5.72 -9.86 11.47
N THR A 139 -4.51 -10.36 11.25
CA THR A 139 -3.29 -9.88 11.92
C THR A 139 -2.41 -9.10 10.95
N LEU A 140 -1.53 -8.24 11.48
CA LEU A 140 -0.46 -7.63 10.71
C LEU A 140 0.83 -8.41 10.94
N ARG A 141 1.48 -8.86 9.87
CA ARG A 141 2.73 -9.63 9.95
C ARG A 141 3.82 -9.04 9.07
N THR A 142 5.06 -9.39 9.42
CA THR A 142 6.25 -8.97 8.68
C THR A 142 7.23 -10.13 8.54
N ALA A 143 8.03 -10.09 7.48
CA ALA A 143 9.22 -10.91 7.31
C ALA A 143 10.28 -10.16 6.50
N LEU A 144 11.52 -10.55 6.68
CA LEU A 144 12.67 -10.07 5.91
C LEU A 144 13.12 -11.15 4.93
N VAL A 145 13.21 -10.80 3.65
CA VAL A 145 13.57 -11.68 2.55
C VAL A 145 14.96 -11.29 2.04
N ASP A 146 15.90 -12.21 2.09
CA ASP A 146 17.25 -11.99 1.54
C ASP A 146 17.31 -12.21 0.02
N ALA A 147 18.47 -11.96 -0.58
CA ALA A 147 18.70 -12.10 -2.01
C ALA A 147 18.57 -13.55 -2.53
N GLN A 148 18.71 -14.54 -1.67
CA GLN A 148 18.58 -15.96 -1.98
C GLN A 148 17.15 -16.47 -1.73
N GLY A 149 16.25 -15.60 -1.25
CA GLY A 149 14.88 -15.96 -0.88
C GLY A 149 14.76 -16.55 0.53
N GLY A 150 15.82 -16.48 1.34
CA GLY A 150 15.80 -16.88 2.74
C GLY A 150 14.92 -15.93 3.56
N LEU A 151 14.06 -16.49 4.43
CA LEU A 151 13.15 -15.77 5.29
C LEU A 151 13.69 -15.68 6.70
N SER A 152 13.64 -14.48 7.26
CA SER A 152 14.05 -14.19 8.64
C SER A 152 13.16 -13.13 9.25
N ASP A 153 13.23 -12.93 10.57
CA ASP A 153 12.50 -11.91 11.31
C ASP A 153 10.98 -11.93 11.02
N GLU A 154 10.41 -13.15 10.83
CA GLU A 154 8.96 -13.32 10.72
C GLU A 154 8.31 -13.12 12.08
N ARG A 155 7.37 -12.20 12.17
CA ARG A 155 6.63 -11.95 13.42
C ARG A 155 5.29 -11.27 13.17
N GLU A 156 4.42 -11.38 14.14
CA GLU A 156 3.20 -10.63 14.27
C GLU A 156 3.51 -9.25 14.86
N LEU A 157 2.98 -8.20 14.24
CA LEU A 157 3.09 -6.81 14.70
C LEU A 157 1.82 -6.36 15.37
N ASP A 158 0.67 -6.90 14.94
CA ASP A 158 -0.64 -6.61 15.51
C ASP A 158 -1.54 -7.84 15.38
N ALA A 159 -2.26 -8.17 16.45
CA ALA A 159 -3.15 -9.34 16.52
C ALA A 159 -4.55 -9.09 15.96
N ARG A 160 -4.93 -7.82 15.72
CA ARG A 160 -6.26 -7.46 15.22
C ARG A 160 -6.22 -6.18 14.39
N THR A 161 -6.47 -6.28 13.09
CA THR A 161 -6.40 -5.17 12.16
C THR A 161 -7.67 -5.06 11.30
N CYS A 162 -7.82 -3.93 10.59
CA CYS A 162 -8.82 -3.80 9.53
C CYS A 162 -8.47 -4.74 8.37
N GLU A 163 -9.39 -5.59 7.98
CA GLU A 163 -9.18 -6.70 7.05
C GLU A 163 -8.95 -6.26 5.60
N CYS A 164 -9.34 -5.07 5.22
CA CYS A 164 -9.48 -4.66 3.82
C CYS A 164 -8.73 -3.36 3.48
N CYS A 165 -7.83 -2.91 4.34
CA CYS A 165 -7.11 -1.66 4.15
C CYS A 165 -5.64 -1.90 3.80
N GLN A 166 -5.11 -1.12 2.86
CA GLN A 166 -3.71 -1.16 2.49
C GLN A 166 -2.84 -0.89 3.73
N THR A 167 -1.68 -1.54 3.78
CA THR A 167 -0.60 -1.18 4.69
C THR A 167 0.32 -0.16 4.04
N ALA A 168 1.19 0.49 4.80
CA ALA A 168 2.27 1.32 4.28
C ALA A 168 3.56 1.04 5.05
N LEU A 169 4.67 0.93 4.34
CA LEU A 169 5.97 0.58 4.91
C LEU A 169 7.07 1.44 4.28
N VAL A 170 7.91 2.02 5.12
CA VAL A 170 9.09 2.78 4.70
C VAL A 170 10.29 2.43 5.56
N GLU A 171 11.49 2.65 5.03
CA GLU A 171 12.74 2.62 5.78
C GLU A 171 13.12 4.05 6.17
N THR A 172 13.39 4.26 7.44
CA THR A 172 13.94 5.51 7.99
C THR A 172 15.41 5.32 8.36
N ALA A 173 16.11 6.38 8.73
CA ALA A 173 17.48 6.23 9.21
C ALA A 173 17.58 5.45 10.55
N ARG A 174 16.45 5.23 11.23
CA ARG A 174 16.36 4.48 12.51
C ARG A 174 15.86 3.06 12.33
N GLY A 175 15.37 2.68 11.14
CA GLY A 175 14.81 1.38 10.82
C GLY A 175 13.44 1.47 10.18
N ALA A 176 12.81 0.34 9.97
CA ALA A 176 11.52 0.27 9.30
C ALA A 176 10.39 0.91 10.14
N LEU A 177 9.49 1.59 9.46
CA LEU A 177 8.24 2.13 10.00
C LEU A 177 7.09 1.59 9.19
N VAL A 178 6.12 0.98 9.85
CA VAL A 178 4.88 0.51 9.24
C VAL A 178 3.69 1.28 9.78
N ALA A 179 2.71 1.56 8.92
CA ALA A 179 1.40 2.09 9.27
C ALA A 179 0.29 1.24 8.70
N TRP A 180 -0.80 1.09 9.44
CA TRP A 180 -1.99 0.34 9.04
C TRP A 180 -3.23 0.93 9.68
N ARG A 181 -4.39 0.49 9.22
CA ARG A 181 -5.64 0.75 9.91
C ARG A 181 -5.88 -0.36 10.92
N ASP A 182 -5.95 0.02 12.18
CA ASP A 182 -6.28 -0.86 13.29
C ASP A 182 -7.79 -1.20 13.33
N ARG A 183 -8.14 -2.16 14.17
CA ARG A 183 -9.52 -2.51 14.50
C ARG A 183 -9.62 -2.85 15.99
N SER A 184 -10.09 -1.89 16.79
CA SER A 184 -10.32 -2.13 18.21
C SER A 184 -11.52 -3.06 18.47
N ALA A 185 -11.67 -3.53 19.70
CA ALA A 185 -12.82 -4.34 20.12
C ALA A 185 -14.16 -3.61 19.93
N ASP A 186 -14.13 -2.27 19.97
CA ASP A 186 -15.30 -1.40 19.79
C ASP A 186 -15.51 -0.94 18.35
N GLU A 187 -14.82 -1.56 17.38
CA GLU A 187 -14.84 -1.19 15.94
C GLU A 187 -14.34 0.22 15.66
N VAL A 188 -13.48 0.79 16.51
CA VAL A 188 -12.74 1.99 16.19
C VAL A 188 -11.58 1.60 15.27
N ARG A 189 -11.51 2.20 14.10
CA ARG A 189 -10.54 1.87 13.05
C ARG A 189 -9.65 3.06 12.72
N ASP A 190 -8.87 3.48 13.70
CA ASP A 190 -7.89 4.57 13.58
C ASP A 190 -6.55 4.06 13.03
N MET A 191 -5.68 4.97 12.61
CA MET A 191 -4.36 4.59 12.09
C MET A 191 -3.39 4.31 13.22
N HIS A 192 -2.73 3.15 13.17
CA HIS A 192 -1.65 2.75 14.07
C HIS A 192 -0.33 2.62 13.32
N LEU A 193 0.75 2.69 14.09
CA LEU A 193 2.12 2.51 13.61
C LEU A 193 2.90 1.57 14.52
N ALA A 194 3.94 0.96 13.94
CA ALA A 194 5.00 0.30 14.70
C ALA A 194 6.35 0.63 14.05
N ARG A 195 7.37 0.81 14.88
CA ARG A 195 8.75 1.11 14.46
C ARG A 195 9.66 -0.05 14.78
N ARG A 196 10.61 -0.29 13.90
CA ARG A 196 11.73 -1.16 14.18
C ARG A 196 12.92 -0.31 14.64
N ASP A 197 13.49 -0.64 15.78
CA ASP A 197 14.69 -0.04 16.33
C ASP A 197 15.68 -1.16 16.66
N GLY A 198 16.79 -1.20 15.94
CA GLY A 198 17.69 -2.35 15.95
C GLY A 198 16.96 -3.63 15.58
N ASP A 199 16.91 -4.62 16.47
CA ASP A 199 16.24 -5.92 16.27
C ASP A 199 14.84 -6.00 16.89
N ARG A 200 14.32 -4.88 17.40
CA ARG A 200 13.04 -4.84 18.11
C ARG A 200 12.03 -4.00 17.37
N TRP A 201 10.80 -4.48 17.33
CA TRP A 201 9.63 -3.69 16.99
C TRP A 201 9.04 -3.10 18.25
N SER A 202 8.55 -1.86 18.16
CA SER A 202 7.72 -1.27 19.20
C SER A 202 6.37 -1.99 19.25
N ASP A 203 5.67 -1.87 20.36
CA ASP A 203 4.24 -2.13 20.40
C ASP A 203 3.52 -1.17 19.43
N PRO A 204 2.34 -1.56 18.90
CA PRO A 204 1.48 -0.66 18.14
C PRO A 204 1.17 0.64 18.91
N TYR A 205 1.23 1.78 18.23
CA TYR A 205 0.85 3.06 18.82
C TYR A 205 -0.02 3.86 17.85
N LEU A 206 -0.94 4.60 18.43
CA LEU A 206 -1.92 5.41 17.71
C LEU A 206 -1.26 6.60 17.02
N LEU A 207 -1.55 6.81 15.73
CA LEU A 207 -1.10 7.99 14.98
C LEU A 207 -1.84 9.25 15.45
N HIS A 208 -3.16 9.18 15.45
CA HIS A 208 -4.06 10.25 15.82
C HIS A 208 -5.41 9.67 16.23
N PRO A 209 -6.03 10.16 17.34
CA PRO A 209 -7.31 9.65 17.83
C PRO A 209 -8.48 10.23 17.03
N ASP A 210 -8.65 9.77 15.78
CA ASP A 210 -9.81 10.18 14.97
C ASP A 210 -11.13 9.71 15.61
N GLY A 211 -11.12 8.53 16.25
CA GLY A 211 -12.29 7.92 16.84
C GLY A 211 -13.27 7.39 15.80
N TRP A 212 -12.77 6.96 14.64
CA TRP A 212 -13.64 6.49 13.56
C TRP A 212 -14.19 5.10 13.82
N LYS A 213 -15.37 5.07 14.39
CA LYS A 213 -16.13 3.84 14.64
C LYS A 213 -16.90 3.43 13.39
N ILE A 214 -16.55 2.28 12.80
CA ILE A 214 -17.19 1.74 11.61
C ILE A 214 -17.22 0.22 11.64
N ALA A 215 -18.42 -0.36 11.64
CA ALA A 215 -18.63 -1.80 11.48
C ALA A 215 -18.67 -2.14 9.98
N GLY A 216 -17.52 -2.11 9.30
CA GLY A 216 -17.43 -2.34 7.86
C GLY A 216 -16.05 -2.11 7.30
N CYS A 217 -15.91 -2.30 5.98
CA CYS A 217 -14.66 -2.21 5.24
C CYS A 217 -14.48 -0.82 4.59
N PRO A 218 -13.73 0.11 5.18
CA PRO A 218 -13.51 1.42 4.59
C PRO A 218 -12.62 1.39 3.35
N VAL A 219 -11.79 0.35 3.19
CA VAL A 219 -10.88 0.15 2.05
C VAL A 219 -10.02 1.39 1.78
N ASN A 220 -9.50 1.98 2.83
CA ASN A 220 -8.67 3.19 2.81
C ASN A 220 -7.57 3.03 3.86
N GLY A 221 -6.44 2.52 3.46
CA GLY A 221 -5.24 2.46 4.27
C GLY A 221 -4.45 3.77 4.28
N PRO A 222 -3.37 3.85 5.10
CA PRO A 222 -2.45 4.97 5.11
C PRO A 222 -1.50 4.95 3.91
N ALA A 223 -0.79 6.07 3.73
CA ALA A 223 0.40 6.15 2.89
C ALA A 223 1.56 6.75 3.70
N LEU A 224 2.78 6.27 3.47
CA LEU A 224 4.02 6.73 4.09
C LEU A 224 5.08 7.05 3.03
N ASP A 225 5.89 8.08 3.29
CA ASP A 225 7.18 8.27 2.64
C ASP A 225 8.21 8.81 3.64
N ALA A 226 9.48 8.48 3.43
CA ALA A 226 10.57 8.87 4.33
C ALA A 226 11.81 9.36 3.59
N ILE A 227 12.50 10.32 4.18
CA ILE A 227 13.84 10.77 3.80
C ILE A 227 14.69 10.92 5.07
N GLY A 228 15.56 9.95 5.36
CA GLY A 228 16.27 9.89 6.63
C GLY A 228 15.28 9.70 7.78
N ASP A 229 15.33 10.59 8.78
CA ASP A 229 14.40 10.58 9.92
C ASP A 229 13.12 11.40 9.71
N ARG A 230 13.00 12.08 8.58
CA ARG A 230 11.78 12.78 8.23
C ARG A 230 10.80 11.80 7.60
N VAL A 231 9.59 11.79 8.12
CA VAL A 231 8.48 10.95 7.63
C VAL A 231 7.27 11.82 7.35
N ALA A 232 6.55 11.50 6.29
CA ALA A 232 5.20 11.99 6.05
C ALA A 232 4.23 10.82 6.05
N VAL A 233 3.08 11.00 6.69
CA VAL A 233 1.96 10.08 6.67
C VAL A 233 0.73 10.79 6.12
N ALA A 234 -0.07 10.10 5.31
CA ALA A 234 -1.38 10.59 4.88
C ALA A 234 -2.43 9.50 5.10
N TRP A 235 -3.64 9.89 5.52
CA TRP A 235 -4.73 8.95 5.76
C TRP A 235 -6.09 9.56 5.51
N PHE A 236 -7.07 8.68 5.37
CA PHE A 236 -8.49 9.02 5.25
C PHE A 236 -9.21 8.65 6.55
N THR A 237 -10.19 9.45 6.93
CA THR A 237 -11.15 9.14 8.01
C THR A 237 -12.56 9.55 7.59
N GLY A 238 -13.57 8.92 8.18
CA GLY A 238 -14.99 9.20 7.91
C GLY A 238 -15.80 9.39 9.19
N VAL A 239 -15.20 9.98 10.21
CA VAL A 239 -15.85 10.22 11.50
C VAL A 239 -17.15 11.02 11.32
N ALA A 240 -18.22 10.56 11.96
CA ALA A 240 -19.56 11.16 11.89
C ALA A 240 -20.04 11.39 10.43
N ASP A 241 -19.81 10.41 9.56
CA ASP A 241 -20.14 10.44 8.13
C ASP A 241 -19.55 11.64 7.39
N THR A 242 -18.48 12.20 7.93
CA THR A 242 -17.79 13.34 7.35
C THR A 242 -16.41 12.93 6.84
N PRO A 243 -16.26 12.57 5.55
CA PRO A 243 -14.99 12.15 5.00
C PRO A 243 -13.96 13.28 5.03
N ARG A 244 -12.73 12.92 5.40
CA ARG A 244 -11.56 13.80 5.46
C ARG A 244 -10.29 13.06 5.06
N VAL A 245 -9.35 13.81 4.49
CA VAL A 245 -7.97 13.39 4.31
C VAL A 245 -7.06 14.27 5.14
N PHE A 246 -6.21 13.66 5.93
CA PHE A 246 -5.19 14.33 6.73
C PHE A 246 -3.79 13.89 6.33
N ALA A 247 -2.82 14.73 6.68
CA ALA A 247 -1.41 14.39 6.63
C ALA A 247 -0.71 14.94 7.88
N ALA A 248 0.30 14.22 8.35
CA ALA A 248 1.16 14.65 9.47
C ALA A 248 2.62 14.37 9.15
N MET A 249 3.51 15.14 9.79
CA MET A 249 4.94 15.04 9.59
C MET A 249 5.64 14.63 10.88
N SER A 250 6.67 13.81 10.74
CA SER A 250 7.61 13.42 11.79
C SER A 250 9.03 13.90 11.43
N ALA A 251 9.82 14.23 12.44
CA ALA A 251 11.23 14.55 12.30
C ALA A 251 12.15 13.56 13.05
N ASP A 252 11.59 12.52 13.64
CA ASP A 252 12.27 11.59 14.55
C ASP A 252 12.07 10.11 14.15
N GLY A 253 11.90 9.84 12.85
CA GLY A 253 11.72 8.48 12.31
C GLY A 253 10.37 7.89 12.64
N GLY A 254 9.35 8.72 12.82
CA GLY A 254 7.99 8.30 13.14
C GLY A 254 7.76 8.04 14.64
N ALA A 255 8.67 8.44 15.55
CA ALA A 255 8.45 8.29 16.98
C ALA A 255 7.33 9.21 17.49
N SER A 256 7.21 10.38 16.88
CA SER A 256 6.14 11.33 17.10
C SER A 256 5.75 12.02 15.80
N PHE A 257 4.53 12.52 15.74
CA PHE A 257 4.02 13.30 14.60
C PHE A 257 3.47 14.64 15.10
N GLY A 258 3.63 15.67 14.26
CA GLY A 258 3.00 16.96 14.50
C GLY A 258 1.48 16.90 14.30
N GLU A 259 0.80 18.02 14.58
CA GLU A 259 -0.64 18.15 14.38
C GLU A 259 -1.04 17.83 12.94
N PRO A 260 -2.12 17.08 12.73
CA PRO A 260 -2.64 16.75 11.41
C PRO A 260 -3.07 17.99 10.62
N ALA A 261 -2.56 18.12 9.40
CA ALA A 261 -3.03 19.11 8.44
C ALA A 261 -4.14 18.51 7.57
N ARG A 262 -5.25 19.21 7.42
CA ARG A 262 -6.32 18.81 6.49
C ARG A 262 -5.85 18.96 5.05
N VAL A 263 -6.02 17.92 4.24
CA VAL A 263 -5.56 17.85 2.86
C VAL A 263 -6.68 18.10 1.85
N ASP A 264 -7.88 17.57 2.08
CA ASP A 264 -9.03 17.68 1.17
C ASP A 264 -9.71 19.06 1.22
N ASP A 265 -10.49 19.38 0.18
CA ASP A 265 -11.33 20.58 0.12
C ASP A 265 -12.80 20.31 0.44
N GLY A 266 -13.24 19.05 0.53
CA GLY A 266 -14.64 18.79 0.78
C GLY A 266 -15.11 17.35 0.84
N ALA A 267 -15.14 16.65 -0.26
CA ALA A 267 -15.73 15.32 -0.38
C ALA A 267 -14.72 14.25 -0.86
N PRO A 268 -13.66 13.96 -0.06
CA PRO A 268 -12.65 13.01 -0.47
C PRO A 268 -13.19 11.58 -0.47
N LYS A 269 -12.78 10.79 -1.47
CA LYS A 269 -12.93 9.33 -1.49
C LYS A 269 -11.77 8.61 -0.80
N GLY A 270 -10.76 9.34 -0.34
CA GLY A 270 -9.52 8.81 0.18
C GLY A 270 -8.59 8.30 -0.93
N ARG A 271 -8.14 7.03 -0.83
CA ARG A 271 -7.17 6.41 -1.74
C ARG A 271 -5.90 7.23 -1.86
N VAL A 272 -5.36 7.55 -0.70
CA VAL A 272 -4.25 8.49 -0.55
C VAL A 272 -2.92 7.90 -1.00
N ASP A 273 -2.00 8.79 -1.43
CA ASP A 273 -0.58 8.53 -1.53
C ASP A 273 0.19 9.77 -1.09
N VAL A 274 1.44 9.61 -0.63
CA VAL A 274 2.26 10.70 -0.11
C VAL A 274 3.70 10.60 -0.59
N THR A 275 4.35 11.73 -0.83
CA THR A 275 5.77 11.80 -1.15
C THR A 275 6.40 13.01 -0.46
N LEU A 276 7.49 12.79 0.28
CA LEU A 276 8.32 13.85 0.87
C LEU A 276 9.16 14.53 -0.19
N LEU A 277 9.32 15.85 -0.02
CA LEU A 277 10.22 16.68 -0.82
C LEU A 277 11.53 16.96 -0.05
N ALA A 278 12.55 17.39 -0.79
CA ALA A 278 13.87 17.69 -0.21
C ALA A 278 13.82 18.82 0.85
N ASP A 279 12.91 19.77 0.69
CA ASP A 279 12.70 20.88 1.62
C ASP A 279 11.91 20.50 2.89
N GLY A 280 11.47 19.23 2.97
CA GLY A 280 10.71 18.68 4.10
C GLY A 280 9.20 18.87 4.02
N ALA A 281 8.68 19.46 2.95
CA ALA A 281 7.25 19.43 2.65
C ALA A 281 6.84 18.07 2.10
N ALA A 282 5.54 17.75 2.10
CA ALA A 282 4.98 16.60 1.44
C ALA A 282 4.06 16.99 0.29
N LEU A 283 4.02 16.16 -0.73
CA LEU A 283 2.93 16.13 -1.71
C LEU A 283 1.98 14.99 -1.34
N VAL A 284 0.71 15.31 -1.24
CA VAL A 284 -0.34 14.32 -0.95
C VAL A 284 -1.25 14.21 -2.16
N LEU A 285 -1.46 12.99 -2.61
CA LEU A 285 -2.34 12.61 -3.71
C LEU A 285 -3.59 11.94 -3.14
N TRP A 286 -4.79 12.26 -3.66
CA TRP A 286 -6.02 11.59 -3.24
C TRP A 286 -7.07 11.60 -4.35
N LEU A 287 -8.13 10.80 -4.17
CA LEU A 287 -9.35 10.92 -4.96
C LEU A 287 -10.38 11.77 -4.23
N GLU A 288 -11.02 12.66 -4.96
CA GLU A 288 -12.11 13.50 -4.49
C GLU A 288 -13.35 13.31 -5.36
N GLU A 289 -14.54 13.45 -4.78
CA GLU A 289 -15.80 13.44 -5.52
C GLU A 289 -15.86 14.66 -6.44
N GLY A 290 -16.26 14.47 -7.67
CA GLY A 290 -16.58 15.54 -8.61
C GLY A 290 -18.02 15.38 -9.10
N GLU A 291 -18.53 16.34 -9.85
CA GLU A 291 -19.93 16.35 -10.31
C GLU A 291 -20.32 15.10 -11.14
N LYS A 292 -19.42 14.62 -12.00
CA LYS A 292 -19.67 13.47 -12.90
C LYS A 292 -18.60 12.38 -12.76
N GLU A 293 -17.40 12.76 -12.37
CA GLU A 293 -16.22 11.91 -12.29
C GLU A 293 -15.45 12.23 -11.02
N ALA A 294 -14.66 11.28 -10.53
CA ALA A 294 -13.73 11.56 -9.45
C ALA A 294 -12.51 12.35 -9.97
N LEU A 295 -12.01 13.20 -9.11
CA LEU A 295 -10.83 14.02 -9.37
C LEU A 295 -9.61 13.39 -8.72
N VAL A 296 -8.54 13.24 -9.46
CA VAL A 296 -7.20 12.95 -8.91
C VAL A 296 -6.60 14.28 -8.49
N ARG A 297 -6.50 14.49 -7.18
CA ARG A 297 -6.07 15.76 -6.58
C ARG A 297 -4.67 15.63 -6.01
N LEU A 298 -3.93 16.72 -6.01
CA LEU A 298 -2.58 16.85 -5.44
C LEU A 298 -2.48 18.14 -4.66
N ARG A 299 -1.95 18.07 -3.43
CA ARG A 299 -1.68 19.23 -2.58
C ARG A 299 -0.32 19.15 -1.94
N ARG A 300 0.35 20.28 -1.84
CA ARG A 300 1.57 20.41 -1.06
C ARG A 300 1.20 20.81 0.37
N ILE A 301 1.74 20.05 1.32
CA ILE A 301 1.67 20.37 2.75
C ILE A 301 3.08 20.82 3.19
N GLY A 302 3.20 22.00 3.70
CA GLY A 302 4.43 22.55 4.22
C GLY A 302 4.95 21.76 5.42
N ARG A 303 6.24 21.90 5.73
CA ARG A 303 6.84 21.31 6.93
C ARG A 303 6.19 21.78 8.23
N ASP A 304 5.60 22.96 8.22
CA ASP A 304 4.83 23.59 9.30
C ASP A 304 3.35 23.21 9.33
N GLY A 305 2.93 22.26 8.46
CA GLY A 305 1.55 21.85 8.29
C GLY A 305 0.71 22.77 7.40
N ALA A 306 1.28 23.87 6.87
CA ALA A 306 0.54 24.79 6.00
C ALA A 306 0.12 24.08 4.69
N ALA A 307 -1.19 24.05 4.42
CA ALA A 307 -1.74 23.48 3.20
C ALA A 307 -1.72 24.51 2.06
N GLY A 308 -1.05 24.16 0.96
CA GLY A 308 -1.07 24.94 -0.29
C GLY A 308 -2.40 24.76 -1.06
N GLU A 309 -2.49 25.33 -2.23
CA GLU A 309 -3.64 25.12 -3.13
C GLU A 309 -3.66 23.68 -3.65
N ALA A 310 -4.85 23.10 -3.76
CA ALA A 310 -5.04 21.79 -4.35
C ALA A 310 -5.17 21.87 -5.87
N ALA A 311 -4.35 21.12 -6.57
CA ALA A 311 -4.40 21.00 -8.02
C ALA A 311 -5.18 19.74 -8.45
N THR A 312 -5.99 19.85 -9.49
CA THR A 312 -6.56 18.68 -10.18
C THR A 312 -5.59 18.20 -11.23
N ILE A 313 -5.05 16.99 -11.04
CA ILE A 313 -4.10 16.37 -11.96
C ILE A 313 -4.81 15.65 -13.11
N ALA A 314 -5.90 14.96 -12.78
CA ALA A 314 -6.68 14.19 -13.74
C ALA A 314 -8.13 14.01 -13.28
N ARG A 315 -8.93 13.46 -14.18
CA ARG A 315 -10.29 12.95 -13.90
C ARG A 315 -10.30 11.45 -14.16
N THR A 316 -11.03 10.71 -13.34
CA THR A 316 -11.22 9.28 -13.48
C THR A 316 -12.58 8.85 -12.95
N SER A 317 -12.92 7.59 -13.06
CA SER A 317 -14.15 7.07 -12.46
C SER A 317 -14.09 7.11 -10.93
N GLY A 318 -15.19 7.43 -10.28
CA GLY A 318 -15.36 7.27 -8.83
C GLY A 318 -15.59 5.81 -8.40
N ALA A 319 -15.75 4.89 -9.34
CA ALA A 319 -15.99 3.47 -9.07
C ALA A 319 -14.72 2.75 -8.56
N ARG A 320 -14.90 1.54 -8.05
CA ARG A 320 -13.80 0.67 -7.58
C ARG A 320 -12.76 0.42 -8.67
N ALA A 321 -13.18 0.29 -9.92
CA ALA A 321 -12.31 0.00 -11.07
C ALA A 321 -11.21 1.05 -11.33
N SER A 322 -11.31 2.27 -10.78
CA SER A 322 -10.24 3.27 -10.87
C SER A 322 -9.06 2.99 -9.94
N GLY A 323 -9.21 2.05 -9.00
CA GLY A 323 -8.12 1.67 -8.09
C GLY A 323 -7.59 2.84 -7.25
N PHE A 324 -6.32 2.80 -6.96
CA PHE A 324 -5.59 3.81 -6.17
C PHE A 324 -4.62 4.56 -7.09
N PRO A 325 -4.69 5.88 -7.17
CA PRO A 325 -3.64 6.66 -7.83
C PRO A 325 -2.36 6.56 -7.00
N ARG A 326 -1.21 6.50 -7.68
CA ARG A 326 0.10 6.34 -7.03
C ARG A 326 1.08 7.36 -7.55
N MET A 327 2.06 7.70 -6.73
CA MET A 327 3.17 8.54 -7.14
C MET A 327 4.50 8.00 -6.63
N ALA A 328 5.56 8.34 -7.36
CA ALA A 328 6.91 7.96 -6.99
C ALA A 328 7.88 9.06 -7.37
N ARG A 329 8.81 9.37 -6.47
CA ARG A 329 9.88 10.32 -6.70
C ARG A 329 11.11 9.61 -7.29
N SER A 330 11.70 10.21 -8.31
CA SER A 330 12.97 9.77 -8.90
C SER A 330 13.85 10.99 -9.23
N GLY A 331 14.82 11.25 -8.39
CA GLY A 331 15.63 12.46 -8.47
C GLY A 331 14.78 13.73 -8.35
N GLY A 332 14.96 14.67 -9.28
CA GLY A 332 14.18 15.91 -9.34
C GLY A 332 12.81 15.76 -10.04
N ARG A 333 12.24 14.55 -10.14
CA ARG A 333 10.97 14.28 -10.81
C ARG A 333 10.02 13.51 -9.91
N LEU A 334 8.74 13.81 -10.05
CA LEU A 334 7.62 13.04 -9.50
C LEU A 334 6.86 12.44 -10.67
N VAL A 335 6.64 11.14 -10.64
CA VAL A 335 5.80 10.41 -11.58
C VAL A 335 4.51 10.04 -10.87
N LEU A 336 3.38 10.43 -11.44
CA LEU A 336 2.06 10.06 -10.98
C LEU A 336 1.46 9.04 -11.95
N ALA A 337 0.71 8.08 -11.42
CA ALA A 337 0.00 7.09 -12.22
C ALA A 337 -1.41 6.87 -11.66
N TRP A 338 -2.38 6.70 -12.55
CA TRP A 338 -3.77 6.40 -12.22
C TRP A 338 -4.41 5.51 -13.27
N THR A 339 -5.48 4.85 -12.90
CA THR A 339 -6.27 4.04 -13.82
C THR A 339 -7.41 4.87 -14.42
N GLU A 340 -7.43 4.99 -15.73
CA GLU A 340 -8.59 5.42 -16.50
C GLU A 340 -9.49 4.20 -16.70
N ALA A 341 -10.54 4.11 -15.91
CA ALA A 341 -11.47 3.00 -15.98
C ALA A 341 -12.27 3.06 -17.29
N GLY A 342 -12.33 1.92 -17.99
CA GLY A 342 -13.03 1.81 -19.28
C GLY A 342 -12.94 0.39 -19.84
N LYS A 343 -13.37 0.21 -21.07
CA LYS A 343 -13.23 -1.05 -21.80
C LYS A 343 -12.48 -0.80 -23.11
N PRO A 344 -11.16 -1.07 -23.19
CA PRO A 344 -10.28 -1.52 -22.09
C PRO A 344 -9.92 -0.41 -21.08
N SER A 345 -9.63 -0.78 -19.85
CA SER A 345 -9.02 0.13 -18.88
C SER A 345 -7.57 0.46 -19.29
N ARG A 346 -7.07 1.62 -18.86
CA ARG A 346 -5.71 2.06 -19.20
C ARG A 346 -5.02 2.68 -17.98
N ILE A 347 -3.73 2.43 -17.83
CA ILE A 347 -2.90 3.18 -16.91
C ILE A 347 -2.45 4.47 -17.61
N ARG A 348 -2.69 5.60 -16.97
CA ARG A 348 -2.19 6.91 -17.37
C ARG A 348 -1.08 7.33 -16.41
N ALA A 349 -0.13 8.10 -16.93
CA ALA A 349 0.93 8.66 -16.12
C ALA A 349 1.18 10.12 -16.50
N ALA A 350 1.57 10.92 -15.50
CA ALA A 350 2.04 12.28 -15.65
C ALA A 350 3.38 12.45 -14.93
N GLU A 351 4.17 13.42 -15.38
CA GLU A 351 5.47 13.74 -14.79
C GLU A 351 5.47 15.21 -14.37
N LEU A 352 5.88 15.47 -13.13
CA LEU A 352 6.12 16.80 -12.60
C LEU A 352 7.62 16.96 -12.30
N LYS A 353 8.19 18.10 -12.67
CA LYS A 353 9.53 18.50 -12.22
C LYS A 353 9.40 19.06 -10.81
N LEU A 354 10.16 18.52 -9.90
CA LEU A 354 10.34 19.07 -8.56
C LEU A 354 11.37 20.20 -8.64
N LYS A 355 11.03 21.35 -8.08
CA LYS A 355 11.93 22.51 -7.99
C LYS A 355 12.83 22.39 -6.78
#